data_5b380eedce3df98b324d7f5206a88cb2
#
_entry.id   5b380eedce3df98b324d7f5206a88cb2
#
_cell.length_a   1.000
_cell.length_b   1.000
_cell.length_c   1.000
_cell.angle_alpha   90.00
_cell.angle_beta   90.00
_cell.angle_gamma   90.00
#
_symmetry.space_group_name_H-M   'P 1'
#
loop_
_entity.id
_entity.type
_entity.pdbx_description
1 polymer ?
#
loop_
_entity_poly.entity_id
_entity_poly.type
_entity_poly.pdbx_seq_one_letter_code
_entity_poly.pdbx_strand_id
1 'polypeptide(L)'
;MTNRAEQVIEVEKLTKRYGDLLAVNDISFNVRKGEVFALLGPNGAGKTTTVEIIETIRTPTSGKVSLLGMDVTKKKRDIVPRIGVLPQGFSSFDRITVRETIQYYSRLFCRRDTDVDGLIELVDLKDKTKEQYKNLSGGLKQRLGIAIVLVNDPEVVFLDEPTTGLDPRARREVWEVLLGLKKKGTTVFLTTHYMEEAEFLADTVAIISTGKIIAMGSPGKLTESNANYMVLTLQSVDEKVFGIVLKMGFEPVHDDHKDIKVRVEHTDDVQKILNAIKDAGASCLSLDVRKPNLEEVFLKLTGEALCEDPAGGRGVE
;
A
#
# COMPACT_ATOMS: atom_id res chain seq x y z
N MET A 1 22.89 3.93 -25.91
CA MET A 1 22.30 2.67 -25.41
C MET A 1 21.50 3.04 -24.19
N THR A 2 20.19 3.15 -24.33
CA THR A 2 19.28 3.42 -23.21
C THR A 2 19.34 2.23 -22.24
N ASN A 3 19.88 2.47 -21.07
CA ASN A 3 19.91 1.51 -19.97
C ASN A 3 18.44 1.18 -19.59
N ARG A 4 17.84 0.14 -20.20
CA ARG A 4 16.54 -0.36 -19.78
C ARG A 4 16.74 -0.89 -18.37
N ALA A 5 16.16 -0.23 -17.38
CA ALA A 5 16.16 -0.75 -16.02
C ALA A 5 15.68 -2.21 -16.05
N GLU A 6 16.44 -3.10 -15.39
CA GLU A 6 16.16 -4.54 -15.34
C GLU A 6 14.76 -4.76 -14.75
N GLN A 7 13.88 -5.40 -15.53
CA GLN A 7 12.53 -5.76 -15.07
C GLN A 7 12.59 -7.11 -14.37
N VAL A 8 12.08 -7.18 -13.16
CA VAL A 8 12.06 -8.42 -12.36
C VAL A 8 10.69 -9.09 -12.33
N ILE A 9 9.61 -8.33 -12.57
CA ILE A 9 8.26 -8.86 -12.77
C ILE A 9 7.72 -8.31 -14.07
N GLU A 10 7.19 -9.17 -14.91
CA GLU A 10 6.50 -8.80 -16.15
C GLU A 10 5.17 -9.53 -16.20
N VAL A 11 4.09 -8.78 -16.31
CA VAL A 11 2.71 -9.29 -16.42
C VAL A 11 2.12 -8.82 -17.73
N GLU A 12 1.72 -9.76 -18.58
CA GLU A 12 1.15 -9.51 -19.91
C GLU A 12 -0.24 -10.12 -20.01
N LYS A 13 -1.27 -9.27 -20.13
CA LYS A 13 -2.66 -9.65 -20.36
C LYS A 13 -3.17 -10.72 -19.40
N LEU A 14 -2.78 -10.60 -18.12
CA LEU A 14 -3.14 -11.55 -17.10
C LEU A 14 -4.64 -11.54 -16.85
N THR A 15 -5.22 -12.74 -16.95
CA THR A 15 -6.64 -12.96 -16.65
C THR A 15 -6.79 -14.14 -15.70
N LYS A 16 -7.65 -14.00 -14.70
CA LYS A 16 -8.03 -15.08 -13.78
C LYS A 16 -9.53 -15.11 -13.59
N ARG A 17 -10.10 -16.27 -13.84
CA ARG A 17 -11.52 -16.57 -13.67
C ARG A 17 -11.72 -17.71 -12.66
N TYR A 18 -12.74 -17.59 -11.84
CA TYR A 18 -13.21 -18.62 -10.90
C TYR A 18 -14.70 -18.87 -11.21
N GLY A 19 -15.02 -19.91 -11.96
CA GLY A 19 -16.36 -20.10 -12.48
C GLY A 19 -16.80 -18.86 -13.29
N ASP A 20 -17.88 -18.22 -12.87
CA ASP A 20 -18.39 -16.99 -13.51
C ASP A 20 -17.70 -15.71 -13.04
N LEU A 21 -16.99 -15.74 -11.91
CA LEU A 21 -16.29 -14.59 -11.37
C LEU A 21 -15.00 -14.32 -12.14
N LEU A 22 -14.90 -13.16 -12.75
CA LEU A 22 -13.69 -12.65 -13.39
C LEU A 22 -12.89 -11.80 -12.35
N ALA A 23 -12.00 -12.46 -11.64
CA ALA A 23 -11.25 -11.82 -10.54
C ALA A 23 -10.12 -10.90 -11.02
N VAL A 24 -9.49 -11.23 -12.16
CA VAL A 24 -8.47 -10.42 -12.82
C VAL A 24 -8.77 -10.41 -14.31
N ASN A 25 -8.78 -9.23 -14.92
CA ASN A 25 -9.28 -9.02 -16.28
C ASN A 25 -8.27 -8.24 -17.13
N ASP A 26 -7.46 -8.98 -17.87
CA ASP A 26 -6.54 -8.46 -18.91
C ASP A 26 -5.58 -7.36 -18.38
N ILE A 27 -4.95 -7.58 -17.22
CA ILE A 27 -4.00 -6.62 -16.67
C ILE A 27 -2.59 -6.83 -17.21
N SER A 28 -1.87 -5.72 -17.40
CA SER A 28 -0.47 -5.73 -17.85
C SER A 28 0.32 -4.66 -17.11
N PHE A 29 1.48 -5.03 -16.55
CA PHE A 29 2.40 -4.12 -15.88
C PHE A 29 3.78 -4.76 -15.70
N ASN A 30 4.76 -3.93 -15.35
CA ASN A 30 6.12 -4.36 -15.10
C ASN A 30 6.64 -3.76 -13.79
N VAL A 31 7.51 -4.49 -13.10
CA VAL A 31 8.21 -4.03 -11.88
C VAL A 31 9.70 -4.06 -12.12
N ARG A 32 10.39 -2.97 -11.76
CA ARG A 32 11.84 -2.83 -11.91
C ARG A 32 12.55 -3.38 -10.70
N LYS A 33 13.78 -3.81 -10.90
CA LYS A 33 14.67 -4.22 -9.81
C LYS A 33 14.91 -3.09 -8.81
N GLY A 34 14.76 -3.38 -7.53
CA GLY A 34 15.02 -2.44 -6.44
C GLY A 34 13.95 -1.38 -6.22
N GLU A 35 12.82 -1.42 -6.96
CA GLU A 35 11.70 -0.50 -6.68
C GLU A 35 10.73 -1.07 -5.65
N VAL A 36 10.00 -0.18 -5.02
CA VAL A 36 8.77 -0.50 -4.27
C VAL A 36 7.58 -0.29 -5.21
N PHE A 37 6.92 -1.38 -5.54
CA PHE A 37 5.69 -1.38 -6.35
C PHE A 37 4.49 -1.66 -5.47
N ALA A 38 3.47 -0.80 -5.52
CA ALA A 38 2.23 -0.96 -4.79
C ALA A 38 1.06 -1.27 -5.72
N LEU A 39 0.35 -2.37 -5.45
CA LEU A 39 -0.93 -2.68 -6.08
C LEU A 39 -2.05 -2.19 -5.14
N LEU A 40 -2.59 -1.02 -5.43
CA LEU A 40 -3.58 -0.31 -4.62
C LEU A 40 -5.00 -0.57 -5.11
N GLY A 41 -5.92 -0.90 -4.21
CA GLY A 41 -7.33 -1.05 -4.57
C GLY A 41 -8.19 -1.57 -3.43
N PRO A 42 -9.52 -1.54 -3.58
CA PRO A 42 -10.46 -2.01 -2.55
C PRO A 42 -10.38 -3.53 -2.34
N ASN A 43 -11.02 -4.00 -1.29
CA ASN A 43 -11.18 -5.42 -1.05
C ASN A 43 -11.99 -6.06 -2.20
N GLY A 44 -11.56 -7.23 -2.67
CA GLY A 44 -12.18 -7.88 -3.83
C GLY A 44 -11.75 -7.35 -5.20
N ALA A 45 -10.89 -6.33 -5.30
CA ALA A 45 -10.43 -5.80 -6.58
C ALA A 45 -9.52 -6.74 -7.40
N GLY A 46 -9.09 -7.87 -6.83
CA GLY A 46 -8.19 -8.83 -7.49
C GLY A 46 -6.73 -8.74 -7.07
N LYS A 47 -6.38 -7.95 -6.04
CA LYS A 47 -5.01 -7.77 -5.53
C LYS A 47 -4.37 -9.10 -5.13
N THR A 48 -4.91 -9.79 -4.14
CA THR A 48 -4.39 -11.07 -3.63
C THR A 48 -4.32 -12.13 -4.74
N THR A 49 -5.35 -12.22 -5.61
CA THR A 49 -5.31 -13.15 -6.74
C THR A 49 -4.16 -12.86 -7.70
N THR A 50 -3.88 -11.58 -7.98
CA THR A 50 -2.76 -11.17 -8.84
C THR A 50 -1.43 -11.56 -8.22
N VAL A 51 -1.24 -11.26 -6.93
CA VAL A 51 0.00 -11.58 -6.19
C VAL A 51 0.22 -13.08 -6.12
N GLU A 52 -0.78 -13.88 -5.73
CA GLU A 52 -0.67 -15.33 -5.65
C GLU A 52 -0.29 -15.99 -6.99
N ILE A 53 -0.67 -15.40 -8.13
CA ILE A 53 -0.23 -15.87 -9.45
C ILE A 53 1.25 -15.55 -9.67
N ILE A 54 1.70 -14.35 -9.34
CA ILE A 54 3.10 -13.95 -9.49
C ILE A 54 4.00 -14.78 -8.57
N GLU A 55 3.55 -15.06 -7.35
CA GLU A 55 4.22 -15.89 -6.35
C GLU A 55 4.22 -17.39 -6.69
N THR A 56 3.68 -17.79 -7.83
CA THR A 56 3.56 -19.19 -8.24
C THR A 56 2.60 -20.05 -7.41
N ILE A 57 1.75 -19.45 -6.59
CA ILE A 57 0.76 -20.18 -5.77
C ILE A 57 -0.43 -20.58 -6.63
N ARG A 58 -0.88 -19.69 -7.51
CA ARG A 58 -2.01 -19.93 -8.43
C ARG A 58 -1.60 -19.90 -9.89
N THR A 59 -2.33 -20.61 -10.73
CA THR A 59 -2.16 -20.55 -12.18
C THR A 59 -3.10 -19.52 -12.80
N PRO A 60 -2.65 -18.72 -13.80
CA PRO A 60 -3.51 -17.83 -14.55
C PRO A 60 -4.52 -18.63 -15.40
N THR A 61 -5.65 -18.02 -15.78
CA THR A 61 -6.56 -18.56 -16.79
C THR A 61 -6.01 -18.28 -18.19
N SER A 62 -5.46 -17.07 -18.40
CA SER A 62 -4.77 -16.69 -19.64
C SER A 62 -3.77 -15.55 -19.33
N GLY A 63 -2.96 -15.19 -20.32
CA GLY A 63 -1.88 -14.23 -20.19
C GLY A 63 -0.55 -14.88 -19.84
N LYS A 64 0.50 -14.04 -19.65
CA LYS A 64 1.84 -14.48 -19.31
C LYS A 64 2.33 -13.71 -18.11
N VAL A 65 3.03 -14.41 -17.21
CA VAL A 65 3.69 -13.80 -16.07
C VAL A 65 5.09 -14.35 -15.97
N SER A 66 6.07 -13.44 -15.92
CA SER A 66 7.45 -13.80 -15.62
C SER A 66 7.92 -13.11 -14.33
N LEU A 67 8.69 -13.83 -13.55
CA LEU A 67 9.34 -13.37 -12.33
C LEU A 67 10.83 -13.73 -12.40
N LEU A 68 11.70 -12.73 -12.26
CA LEU A 68 13.15 -12.87 -12.41
C LEU A 68 13.54 -13.49 -13.76
N GLY A 69 12.84 -13.11 -14.84
CA GLY A 69 13.03 -13.64 -16.19
C GLY A 69 12.50 -15.07 -16.41
N MET A 70 11.81 -15.65 -15.44
CA MET A 70 11.30 -17.02 -15.47
C MET A 70 9.78 -17.07 -15.51
N ASP A 71 9.21 -17.93 -16.37
CA ASP A 71 7.76 -18.17 -16.45
C ASP A 71 7.27 -18.81 -15.14
N VAL A 72 6.36 -18.11 -14.43
CA VAL A 72 5.85 -18.53 -13.12
C VAL A 72 5.11 -19.86 -13.15
N THR A 73 4.57 -20.27 -14.31
CA THR A 73 3.83 -21.53 -14.46
C THR A 73 4.76 -22.74 -14.66
N LYS A 74 5.98 -22.52 -15.13
CA LYS A 74 6.91 -23.59 -15.52
C LYS A 74 8.10 -23.72 -14.59
N LYS A 75 8.55 -22.62 -13.96
CA LYS A 75 9.81 -22.51 -13.23
C LYS A 75 9.64 -22.27 -11.72
N LYS A 76 8.54 -22.74 -11.14
CA LYS A 76 8.23 -22.57 -9.72
C LYS A 76 9.40 -22.95 -8.79
N ARG A 77 10.06 -24.11 -9.05
CA ARG A 77 11.18 -24.59 -8.21
C ARG A 77 12.40 -23.69 -8.23
N ASP A 78 12.62 -22.98 -9.33
CA ASP A 78 13.74 -22.05 -9.50
C ASP A 78 13.41 -20.67 -8.92
N ILE A 79 12.12 -20.28 -8.91
CA ILE A 79 11.63 -18.99 -8.44
C ILE A 79 11.51 -18.96 -6.90
N VAL A 80 10.84 -19.95 -6.31
CA VAL A 80 10.48 -19.96 -4.88
C VAL A 80 11.68 -19.71 -3.94
N PRO A 81 12.88 -20.24 -4.16
CA PRO A 81 14.03 -19.96 -3.29
C PRO A 81 14.56 -18.52 -3.36
N ARG A 82 14.14 -17.74 -4.37
CA ARG A 82 14.63 -16.37 -4.64
C ARG A 82 13.62 -15.29 -4.24
N ILE A 83 12.48 -15.67 -3.71
CA ILE A 83 11.43 -14.74 -3.27
C ILE A 83 11.14 -14.91 -1.78
N GLY A 84 10.67 -13.84 -1.16
CA GLY A 84 10.13 -13.84 0.19
C GLY A 84 8.65 -13.46 0.14
N VAL A 85 7.79 -14.19 0.84
CA VAL A 85 6.35 -13.97 0.82
C VAL A 85 5.84 -13.82 2.24
N LEU A 86 5.22 -12.69 2.55
CA LEU A 86 4.50 -12.45 3.81
C LEU A 86 3.00 -12.33 3.50
N PRO A 87 2.23 -13.40 3.75
CA PRO A 87 0.79 -13.36 3.52
C PRO A 87 0.08 -12.52 4.59
N GLN A 88 -1.10 -12.04 4.26
CA GLN A 88 -1.99 -11.40 5.22
C GLN A 88 -2.27 -12.35 6.41
N GLY A 89 -2.24 -11.81 7.63
CA GLY A 89 -2.53 -12.59 8.83
C GLY A 89 -1.45 -13.62 9.20
N PHE A 90 -0.19 -13.37 8.84
CA PHE A 90 0.93 -14.24 9.23
C PHE A 90 0.94 -14.48 10.75
N SER A 91 1.16 -15.73 11.15
CA SER A 91 1.34 -16.15 12.54
C SER A 91 2.50 -17.13 12.69
N SER A 92 3.11 -17.17 13.88
CA SER A 92 4.18 -18.07 14.21
C SER A 92 3.88 -18.81 15.52
N PHE A 93 4.85 -19.59 16.01
CA PHE A 93 4.69 -20.40 17.22
C PHE A 93 4.71 -19.52 18.48
N ASP A 94 3.69 -19.60 19.31
CA ASP A 94 3.44 -18.74 20.46
C ASP A 94 4.59 -18.67 21.47
N ARG A 95 5.26 -19.80 21.72
CA ARG A 95 6.19 -19.99 22.86
C ARG A 95 7.66 -19.84 22.49
N ILE A 96 7.99 -19.64 21.22
CA ILE A 96 9.38 -19.39 20.82
C ILE A 96 9.66 -17.89 20.79
N THR A 97 10.89 -17.52 21.06
CA THR A 97 11.34 -16.13 21.08
C THR A 97 11.52 -15.57 19.66
N VAL A 98 11.67 -14.24 19.55
CA VAL A 98 11.99 -13.57 18.29
C VAL A 98 13.22 -14.24 17.64
N ARG A 99 14.31 -14.42 18.38
CA ARG A 99 15.54 -15.05 17.88
C ARG A 99 15.30 -16.49 17.42
N GLU A 100 14.67 -17.28 18.27
CA GLU A 100 14.37 -18.68 17.95
C GLU A 100 13.47 -18.81 16.72
N THR A 101 12.52 -17.89 16.56
CA THR A 101 11.66 -17.83 15.37
C THR A 101 12.50 -17.68 14.10
N ILE A 102 13.36 -16.67 14.04
CA ILE A 102 14.22 -16.43 12.86
C ILE A 102 15.14 -17.62 12.62
N GLN A 103 15.75 -18.17 13.66
CA GLN A 103 16.60 -19.36 13.57
C GLN A 103 15.83 -20.60 13.05
N TYR A 104 14.60 -20.79 13.51
CA TYR A 104 13.74 -21.87 13.05
C TYR A 104 13.49 -21.79 11.55
N TYR A 105 13.05 -20.61 11.05
CA TYR A 105 12.81 -20.41 9.63
C TYR A 105 14.11 -20.47 8.80
N SER A 106 15.22 -19.98 9.33
CA SER A 106 16.55 -20.14 8.71
C SER A 106 16.87 -21.61 8.43
N ARG A 107 16.66 -22.47 9.44
CA ARG A 107 16.87 -23.92 9.28
C ARG A 107 15.87 -24.55 8.31
N LEU A 108 14.61 -24.11 8.34
CA LEU A 108 13.55 -24.58 7.43
C LEU A 108 13.90 -24.29 5.96
N PHE A 109 14.49 -23.12 5.69
CA PHE A 109 14.97 -22.72 4.36
C PHE A 109 16.38 -23.27 4.04
N CYS A 110 16.93 -24.15 4.89
CA CYS A 110 18.28 -24.72 4.74
C CYS A 110 19.41 -23.67 4.70
N ARG A 111 19.19 -22.48 5.28
CA ARG A 111 20.17 -21.39 5.41
C ARG A 111 20.88 -21.48 6.77
N ARG A 112 22.11 -22.00 6.79
CA ARG A 112 22.90 -22.14 8.02
C ARG A 112 23.71 -20.90 8.39
N ASP A 113 23.92 -20.03 7.42
CA ASP A 113 24.75 -18.83 7.45
C ASP A 113 23.94 -17.53 7.57
N THR A 114 22.65 -17.63 7.93
CA THR A 114 21.79 -16.46 8.12
C THR A 114 22.31 -15.57 9.24
N ASP A 115 22.53 -14.29 8.94
CA ASP A 115 22.83 -13.27 9.95
C ASP A 115 21.57 -12.90 10.74
N VAL A 116 21.28 -13.71 11.77
CA VAL A 116 20.08 -13.52 12.62
C VAL A 116 20.13 -12.19 13.36
N ASP A 117 21.32 -11.76 13.79
CA ASP A 117 21.46 -10.48 14.52
C ASP A 117 21.24 -9.30 13.58
N GLY A 118 21.79 -9.34 12.38
CA GLY A 118 21.53 -8.34 11.35
C GLY A 118 20.06 -8.26 10.91
N LEU A 119 19.34 -9.38 10.84
CA LEU A 119 17.91 -9.37 10.58
C LEU A 119 17.11 -8.75 11.74
N ILE A 120 17.45 -9.09 12.99
CA ILE A 120 16.82 -8.50 14.18
C ILE A 120 17.04 -6.98 14.23
N GLU A 121 18.25 -6.54 13.88
CA GLU A 121 18.56 -5.11 13.79
C GLU A 121 17.79 -4.41 12.68
N LEU A 122 17.75 -4.99 11.51
CA LEU A 122 17.06 -4.45 10.33
C LEU A 122 15.57 -4.17 10.59
N VAL A 123 14.91 -5.06 11.35
CA VAL A 123 13.48 -4.91 11.68
C VAL A 123 13.25 -4.26 13.04
N ASP A 124 14.28 -3.68 13.65
CA ASP A 124 14.23 -2.97 14.94
C ASP A 124 13.58 -3.81 16.07
N LEU A 125 14.10 -5.02 16.27
CA LEU A 125 13.64 -5.96 17.31
C LEU A 125 14.74 -6.30 18.34
N LYS A 126 15.83 -5.50 18.45
CA LYS A 126 16.96 -5.76 19.38
C LYS A 126 16.50 -5.95 20.83
N ASP A 127 15.64 -5.05 21.31
CA ASP A 127 15.14 -5.04 22.69
C ASP A 127 14.11 -6.16 22.95
N LYS A 128 13.64 -6.83 21.90
CA LYS A 128 12.63 -7.89 21.94
C LYS A 128 13.18 -9.27 21.61
N THR A 129 14.48 -9.42 21.44
CA THR A 129 15.15 -10.63 20.99
C THR A 129 14.77 -11.89 21.76
N LYS A 130 14.56 -11.75 23.09
CA LYS A 130 14.18 -12.84 24.00
C LYS A 130 12.67 -12.90 24.30
N GLU A 131 11.88 -11.98 23.74
CA GLU A 131 10.44 -11.96 23.93
C GLU A 131 9.77 -13.08 23.14
N GLN A 132 8.77 -13.75 23.72
CA GLN A 132 8.01 -14.80 23.04
C GLN A 132 7.01 -14.20 22.04
N TYR A 133 6.76 -14.89 20.93
CA TYR A 133 5.85 -14.43 19.87
C TYR A 133 4.48 -14.00 20.38
N LYS A 134 3.87 -14.78 21.29
CA LYS A 134 2.55 -14.47 21.85
C LYS A 134 2.46 -13.13 22.57
N ASN A 135 3.58 -12.64 23.11
CA ASN A 135 3.66 -11.40 23.89
C ASN A 135 3.93 -10.16 23.00
N LEU A 136 4.21 -10.36 21.72
CA LEU A 136 4.47 -9.26 20.78
C LEU A 136 3.17 -8.55 20.40
N SER A 137 3.23 -7.22 20.27
CA SER A 137 2.15 -6.44 19.65
C SER A 137 2.00 -6.79 18.16
N GLY A 138 0.90 -6.39 17.53
CA GLY A 138 0.67 -6.60 16.11
C GLY A 138 1.80 -6.07 15.22
N GLY A 139 2.27 -4.85 15.47
CA GLY A 139 3.39 -4.25 14.74
C GLY A 139 4.71 -5.00 14.92
N LEU A 140 5.01 -5.48 16.15
CA LEU A 140 6.20 -6.30 16.42
C LEU A 140 6.11 -7.66 15.72
N LYS A 141 4.93 -8.29 15.69
CA LYS A 141 4.70 -9.54 14.94
C LYS A 141 4.89 -9.34 13.44
N GLN A 142 4.42 -8.22 12.91
CA GLN A 142 4.57 -7.88 11.50
C GLN A 142 6.04 -7.68 11.13
N ARG A 143 6.80 -6.92 11.94
CA ARG A 143 8.24 -6.73 11.76
C ARG A 143 9.02 -8.05 11.85
N LEU A 144 8.64 -8.94 12.76
CA LEU A 144 9.20 -10.29 12.81
C LEU A 144 8.86 -11.10 11.55
N GLY A 145 7.63 -11.01 11.04
CA GLY A 145 7.23 -11.60 9.77
C GLY A 145 8.12 -11.13 8.61
N ILE A 146 8.41 -9.83 8.53
CA ILE A 146 9.34 -9.28 7.53
C ILE A 146 10.75 -9.88 7.71
N ALA A 147 11.27 -10.00 8.94
CA ALA A 147 12.56 -10.64 9.16
C ALA A 147 12.58 -12.10 8.66
N ILE A 148 11.49 -12.83 8.86
CA ILE A 148 11.39 -14.22 8.41
C ILE A 148 11.43 -14.33 6.88
N VAL A 149 10.75 -13.46 6.15
CA VAL A 149 10.77 -13.51 4.68
C VAL A 149 12.12 -13.14 4.10
N LEU A 150 12.99 -12.49 4.87
CA LEU A 150 14.34 -12.12 4.47
C LEU A 150 15.40 -13.20 4.76
N VAL A 151 15.04 -14.27 5.46
CA VAL A 151 15.98 -15.33 5.87
C VAL A 151 16.69 -15.97 4.69
N ASN A 152 16.04 -16.11 3.55
CA ASN A 152 16.61 -16.72 2.35
C ASN A 152 17.29 -15.70 1.40
N ASP A 153 17.49 -14.46 1.83
CA ASP A 153 18.08 -13.37 1.03
C ASP A 153 17.37 -13.19 -0.32
N PRO A 154 16.07 -12.86 -0.32
CA PRO A 154 15.27 -12.84 -1.53
C PRO A 154 15.59 -11.61 -2.41
N GLU A 155 15.47 -11.80 -3.72
CA GLU A 155 15.58 -10.71 -4.70
C GLU A 155 14.29 -9.89 -4.80
N VAL A 156 13.14 -10.53 -4.52
CA VAL A 156 11.83 -9.89 -4.50
C VAL A 156 11.07 -10.31 -3.24
N VAL A 157 10.52 -9.35 -2.53
CA VAL A 157 9.66 -9.56 -1.36
C VAL A 157 8.24 -9.17 -1.70
N PHE A 158 7.30 -10.08 -1.45
CA PHE A 158 5.86 -9.86 -1.58
C PHE A 158 5.23 -9.70 -0.21
N LEU A 159 4.42 -8.65 -0.05
CA LEU A 159 3.75 -8.31 1.21
C LEU A 159 2.27 -8.08 0.92
N ASP A 160 1.41 -8.97 1.41
CA ASP A 160 -0.03 -8.81 1.23
C ASP A 160 -0.62 -8.04 2.41
N GLU A 161 -1.00 -6.77 2.17
CA GLU A 161 -1.56 -5.83 3.15
C GLU A 161 -0.74 -5.73 4.46
N PRO A 162 0.54 -5.35 4.40
CA PRO A 162 1.49 -5.51 5.51
C PRO A 162 1.17 -4.69 6.76
N THR A 163 0.31 -3.67 6.67
CA THR A 163 0.01 -2.79 7.81
C THR A 163 -1.45 -2.81 8.22
N THR A 164 -2.26 -3.71 7.65
CA THR A 164 -3.67 -3.86 8.01
C THR A 164 -3.84 -4.22 9.48
N GLY A 165 -4.73 -3.49 10.17
CA GLY A 165 -5.01 -3.70 11.59
C GLY A 165 -3.96 -3.14 12.56
N LEU A 166 -2.95 -2.43 12.08
CA LEU A 166 -1.95 -1.75 12.91
C LEU A 166 -2.39 -0.31 13.24
N ASP A 167 -2.05 0.12 14.45
CA ASP A 167 -2.17 1.53 14.82
C ASP A 167 -1.21 2.42 13.99
N PRO A 168 -1.44 3.75 13.91
CA PRO A 168 -0.65 4.64 13.07
C PRO A 168 0.85 4.66 13.37
N ARG A 169 1.24 4.45 14.64
CA ARG A 169 2.63 4.41 15.04
C ARG A 169 3.30 3.12 14.55
N ALA A 170 2.67 1.97 14.82
CA ALA A 170 3.17 0.68 14.37
C ALA A 170 3.26 0.59 12.85
N ARG A 171 2.31 1.21 12.12
CA ARG A 171 2.33 1.32 10.66
C ARG A 171 3.57 2.04 10.17
N ARG A 172 3.91 3.19 10.74
CA ARG A 172 5.11 3.96 10.38
C ARG A 172 6.40 3.19 10.66
N GLU A 173 6.47 2.49 11.79
CA GLU A 173 7.61 1.63 12.13
C GLU A 173 7.82 0.51 11.08
N VAL A 174 6.76 -0.10 10.56
CA VAL A 174 6.82 -1.06 9.45
C VAL A 174 7.29 -0.37 8.15
N TRP A 175 6.78 0.81 7.83
CA TRP A 175 7.20 1.55 6.64
C TRP A 175 8.70 1.86 6.64
N GLU A 176 9.27 2.25 7.78
CA GLU A 176 10.72 2.48 7.89
C GLU A 176 11.53 1.21 7.60
N VAL A 177 11.06 0.04 8.04
CA VAL A 177 11.68 -1.24 7.70
C VAL A 177 11.64 -1.47 6.19
N LEU A 178 10.50 -1.25 5.53
CA LEU A 178 10.35 -1.43 4.08
C LEU A 178 11.24 -0.46 3.28
N LEU A 179 11.35 0.79 3.70
CA LEU A 179 12.29 1.75 3.11
C LEU A 179 13.75 1.31 3.31
N GLY A 180 14.06 0.65 4.44
CA GLY A 180 15.36 0.03 4.68
C GLY A 180 15.70 -1.07 3.67
N LEU A 181 14.71 -1.91 3.31
CA LEU A 181 14.86 -2.94 2.27
C LEU A 181 15.14 -2.33 0.90
N LYS A 182 14.38 -1.31 0.53
CA LYS A 182 14.59 -0.56 -0.72
C LYS A 182 16.01 -0.01 -0.81
N LYS A 183 16.53 0.59 0.27
CA LYS A 183 17.91 1.12 0.32
C LYS A 183 18.97 0.03 0.11
N LYS A 184 18.68 -1.23 0.47
CA LYS A 184 19.54 -2.39 0.21
C LYS A 184 19.41 -2.93 -1.21
N GLY A 185 18.53 -2.38 -2.04
CA GLY A 185 18.28 -2.81 -3.42
C GLY A 185 17.31 -3.99 -3.57
N THR A 186 16.65 -4.42 -2.48
CA THR A 186 15.60 -5.45 -2.53
C THR A 186 14.37 -4.88 -3.23
N THR A 187 13.81 -5.62 -4.18
CA THR A 187 12.54 -5.26 -4.81
C THR A 187 11.39 -5.60 -3.88
N VAL A 188 10.48 -4.66 -3.66
CA VAL A 188 9.31 -4.88 -2.80
C VAL A 188 8.04 -4.75 -3.63
N PHE A 189 7.23 -5.79 -3.63
CA PHE A 189 5.87 -5.76 -4.18
C PHE A 189 4.89 -5.82 -3.01
N LEU A 190 4.06 -4.80 -2.84
CA LEU A 190 3.05 -4.80 -1.79
C LEU A 190 1.64 -4.60 -2.34
N THR A 191 0.67 -5.22 -1.69
CA THR A 191 -0.74 -4.87 -1.87
C THR A 191 -1.18 -4.00 -0.72
N THR A 192 -2.08 -3.08 -0.99
CA THR A 192 -2.68 -2.25 0.06
C THR A 192 -4.02 -1.68 -0.39
N HIS A 193 -4.85 -1.34 0.56
CA HIS A 193 -6.00 -0.47 0.37
C HIS A 193 -5.79 0.90 1.02
N TYR A 194 -4.66 1.12 1.73
CA TYR A 194 -4.29 2.39 2.32
C TYR A 194 -3.51 3.26 1.32
N MET A 195 -4.08 4.39 0.95
CA MET A 195 -3.47 5.30 -0.03
C MET A 195 -2.24 5.98 0.52
N GLU A 196 -2.25 6.35 1.81
CA GLU A 196 -1.10 6.92 2.51
C GLU A 196 0.11 5.99 2.45
N GLU A 197 -0.09 4.66 2.59
CA GLU A 197 0.97 3.67 2.47
C GLU A 197 1.58 3.65 1.07
N ALA A 198 0.72 3.63 0.03
CA ALA A 198 1.17 3.66 -1.35
C ALA A 198 1.90 4.97 -1.69
N GLU A 199 1.40 6.12 -1.21
CA GLU A 199 2.06 7.42 -1.41
C GLU A 199 3.43 7.50 -0.75
N PHE A 200 3.55 6.97 0.47
CA PHE A 200 4.76 7.08 1.26
C PHE A 200 5.87 6.12 0.80
N LEU A 201 5.51 4.90 0.39
CA LEU A 201 6.47 3.84 0.11
C LEU A 201 6.81 3.67 -1.37
N ALA A 202 5.82 3.79 -2.26
CA ALA A 202 5.95 3.27 -3.60
C ALA A 202 6.65 4.22 -4.57
N ASP A 203 7.51 3.65 -5.43
CA ASP A 203 8.03 4.31 -6.63
C ASP A 203 6.99 4.29 -7.75
N THR A 204 6.25 3.17 -7.83
CA THR A 204 5.17 2.96 -8.79
C THR A 204 3.95 2.40 -8.08
N VAL A 205 2.80 3.02 -8.32
CA VAL A 205 1.49 2.56 -7.87
C VAL A 205 0.68 2.14 -9.09
N ALA A 206 0.13 0.93 -9.05
CA ALA A 206 -0.93 0.49 -9.96
C ALA A 206 -2.25 0.45 -9.19
N ILE A 207 -3.21 1.26 -9.63
CA ILE A 207 -4.56 1.30 -9.04
C ILE A 207 -5.41 0.25 -9.75
N ILE A 208 -5.90 -0.73 -8.98
CA ILE A 208 -6.74 -1.81 -9.49
C ILE A 208 -8.17 -1.67 -8.93
N SER A 209 -9.16 -1.79 -9.79
CA SER A 209 -10.59 -1.87 -9.43
C SER A 209 -11.29 -2.87 -10.33
N THR A 210 -12.19 -3.68 -9.76
CA THR A 210 -12.97 -4.72 -10.50
C THR A 210 -12.12 -5.58 -11.45
N GLY A 211 -10.92 -5.97 -10.98
CA GLY A 211 -9.99 -6.81 -11.74
C GLY A 211 -9.20 -6.11 -12.84
N LYS A 212 -9.29 -4.78 -12.99
CA LYS A 212 -8.59 -4.00 -14.02
C LYS A 212 -7.67 -2.95 -13.43
N ILE A 213 -6.51 -2.74 -14.03
CA ILE A 213 -5.67 -1.57 -13.72
C ILE A 213 -6.30 -0.35 -14.39
N ILE A 214 -6.70 0.64 -13.58
CA ILE A 214 -7.35 1.86 -14.04
C ILE A 214 -6.38 3.04 -14.17
N ALA A 215 -5.28 3.02 -13.40
CA ALA A 215 -4.19 3.98 -13.53
C ALA A 215 -2.89 3.36 -13.03
N MET A 216 -1.73 3.81 -13.56
CA MET A 216 -0.42 3.38 -13.09
C MET A 216 0.61 4.48 -13.31
N GLY A 217 1.45 4.71 -12.29
CA GLY A 217 2.51 5.71 -12.33
C GLY A 217 3.14 5.94 -10.97
N SER A 218 4.09 6.88 -10.87
CA SER A 218 4.52 7.33 -9.55
C SER A 218 3.40 8.09 -8.84
N PRO A 219 3.32 8.06 -7.50
CA PRO A 219 2.28 8.77 -6.74
C PRO A 219 2.12 10.22 -7.21
N GLY A 220 3.22 10.97 -7.32
CA GLY A 220 3.20 12.38 -7.77
C GLY A 220 2.65 12.54 -9.20
N LYS A 221 2.99 11.65 -10.14
CA LYS A 221 2.44 11.70 -11.50
C LYS A 221 0.94 11.40 -11.54
N LEU A 222 0.50 10.43 -10.73
CA LEU A 222 -0.91 10.08 -10.66
C LEU A 222 -1.75 11.26 -10.12
N THR A 223 -1.25 11.95 -9.10
CA THR A 223 -1.92 13.14 -8.56
C THR A 223 -1.88 14.31 -9.55
N GLU A 224 -0.74 14.61 -10.14
CA GLU A 224 -0.60 15.72 -11.11
C GLU A 224 -1.43 15.51 -12.39
N SER A 225 -1.45 14.28 -12.94
CA SER A 225 -2.18 14.00 -14.19
C SER A 225 -3.68 13.97 -14.02
N ASN A 226 -4.18 13.71 -12.82
CA ASN A 226 -5.60 13.54 -12.56
C ASN A 226 -6.24 14.71 -11.84
N ALA A 227 -5.47 15.69 -11.37
CA ALA A 227 -6.01 16.79 -10.59
C ALA A 227 -5.29 18.11 -10.86
N ASN A 228 -5.88 18.93 -11.74
CA ASN A 228 -5.50 20.34 -11.95
C ASN A 228 -6.19 21.27 -10.95
N TYR A 229 -6.34 20.84 -9.70
CA TYR A 229 -6.98 21.61 -8.63
C TYR A 229 -6.21 21.45 -7.33
N MET A 230 -6.47 22.32 -6.37
CA MET A 230 -6.05 22.21 -4.98
C MET A 230 -7.27 21.90 -4.11
N VAL A 231 -7.04 21.29 -2.97
CA VAL A 231 -8.06 21.06 -1.95
C VAL A 231 -7.87 22.08 -0.83
N LEU A 232 -8.83 22.99 -0.70
CA LEU A 232 -8.93 23.90 0.42
C LEU A 232 -9.76 23.23 1.51
N THR A 233 -9.17 22.98 2.67
CA THR A 233 -9.85 22.47 3.86
C THR A 233 -10.04 23.64 4.83
N LEU A 234 -11.28 23.92 5.22
CA LEU A 234 -11.65 24.90 6.22
C LEU A 234 -12.14 24.16 7.46
N GLN A 235 -11.48 24.35 8.60
CA GLN A 235 -11.77 23.60 9.82
C GLN A 235 -12.68 24.37 10.79
N SER A 236 -13.57 23.66 11.46
CA SER A 236 -14.50 24.20 12.47
C SER A 236 -15.22 25.46 11.99
N VAL A 237 -15.86 25.35 10.82
CA VAL A 237 -16.53 26.48 10.20
C VAL A 237 -17.92 26.75 10.78
N ASP A 238 -18.35 28.01 10.71
CA ASP A 238 -19.75 28.38 10.94
C ASP A 238 -20.66 27.70 9.91
N GLU A 239 -21.89 27.31 10.31
CA GLU A 239 -22.87 26.68 9.41
C GLU A 239 -23.17 27.52 8.13
N LYS A 240 -22.97 28.83 8.19
CA LYS A 240 -23.15 29.74 7.08
C LYS A 240 -22.10 29.58 5.98
N VAL A 241 -20.87 29.10 6.33
CA VAL A 241 -19.73 29.03 5.39
C VAL A 241 -20.04 28.12 4.22
N PHE A 242 -20.68 26.99 4.47
CA PHE A 242 -21.08 26.05 3.41
C PHE A 242 -21.97 26.77 2.34
N GLY A 243 -22.99 27.50 2.81
CA GLY A 243 -23.88 28.22 1.91
C GLY A 243 -23.20 29.39 1.17
N ILE A 244 -22.18 30.03 1.77
CA ILE A 244 -21.39 31.09 1.14
C ILE A 244 -20.57 30.48 -0.01
N VAL A 245 -19.83 29.42 0.26
CA VAL A 245 -18.98 28.74 -0.73
C VAL A 245 -19.81 28.19 -1.89
N LEU A 246 -20.97 27.58 -1.59
CA LEU A 246 -21.90 27.08 -2.60
C LEU A 246 -22.44 28.20 -3.51
N LYS A 247 -22.81 29.37 -2.94
CA LYS A 247 -23.28 30.54 -3.71
C LYS A 247 -22.21 31.14 -4.61
N MET A 248 -20.93 30.93 -4.30
CA MET A 248 -19.83 31.38 -5.15
C MET A 248 -19.57 30.43 -6.33
N GLY A 249 -20.34 29.33 -6.45
CA GLY A 249 -20.21 28.37 -7.54
C GLY A 249 -19.20 27.25 -7.28
N PHE A 250 -18.69 27.13 -6.05
CA PHE A 250 -17.87 26.01 -5.65
C PHE A 250 -18.73 24.86 -5.09
N GLU A 251 -18.19 23.64 -5.10
CA GLU A 251 -18.84 22.43 -4.56
C GLU A 251 -18.19 22.04 -3.21
N PRO A 252 -18.66 22.61 -2.09
CA PRO A 252 -18.14 22.24 -0.78
C PRO A 252 -18.66 20.85 -0.39
N VAL A 253 -17.79 20.04 0.19
CA VAL A 253 -18.12 18.73 0.78
C VAL A 253 -17.91 18.81 2.29
N HIS A 254 -18.91 18.37 3.06
CA HIS A 254 -18.71 18.20 4.50
C HIS A 254 -17.77 17.06 4.78
N ASP A 255 -16.76 17.33 5.59
CA ASP A 255 -15.93 16.32 6.24
C ASP A 255 -16.42 16.15 7.70
N ASP A 256 -15.93 15.10 8.38
CA ASP A 256 -16.29 14.90 9.78
C ASP A 256 -15.95 16.14 10.64
N HIS A 257 -16.83 16.47 11.61
CA HIS A 257 -16.60 17.51 12.62
C HIS A 257 -16.69 18.99 12.19
N LYS A 258 -17.61 19.38 11.34
CA LYS A 258 -17.81 20.78 10.88
C LYS A 258 -16.70 21.30 9.98
N ASP A 259 -15.94 20.44 9.36
CA ASP A 259 -14.95 20.81 8.39
C ASP A 259 -15.57 20.80 6.98
N ILE A 260 -15.05 21.67 6.12
CA ILE A 260 -15.49 21.76 4.71
C ILE A 260 -14.27 21.61 3.82
N LYS A 261 -14.34 20.71 2.86
CA LYS A 261 -13.38 20.59 1.76
C LYS A 261 -13.94 21.20 0.50
N VAL A 262 -13.15 22.03 -0.17
CA VAL A 262 -13.50 22.73 -1.41
C VAL A 262 -12.42 22.49 -2.46
N ARG A 263 -12.80 22.10 -3.66
CA ARG A 263 -11.88 22.06 -4.80
C ARG A 263 -11.73 23.44 -5.38
N VAL A 264 -10.49 23.93 -5.54
CA VAL A 264 -10.14 25.23 -6.11
C VAL A 264 -9.07 25.06 -7.18
N GLU A 265 -9.23 25.72 -8.33
CA GLU A 265 -8.30 25.60 -9.44
C GLU A 265 -7.12 26.56 -9.31
N HIS A 266 -7.36 27.74 -8.72
CA HIS A 266 -6.36 28.79 -8.59
C HIS A 266 -6.24 29.28 -7.15
N THR A 267 -5.05 29.75 -6.78
CA THR A 267 -4.82 30.40 -5.47
C THR A 267 -5.70 31.61 -5.22
N ASP A 268 -6.09 32.32 -6.29
CA ASP A 268 -6.99 33.45 -6.22
C ASP A 268 -8.39 33.05 -5.72
N ASP A 269 -8.81 31.82 -5.99
CA ASP A 269 -10.11 31.33 -5.53
C ASP A 269 -10.13 31.12 -4.02
N VAL A 270 -8.99 30.67 -3.45
CA VAL A 270 -8.81 30.61 -1.98
C VAL A 270 -9.00 31.98 -1.38
N GLN A 271 -8.39 33.04 -1.96
CA GLN A 271 -8.49 34.39 -1.47
C GLN A 271 -9.93 34.94 -1.58
N LYS A 272 -10.63 34.66 -2.69
CA LYS A 272 -12.05 35.02 -2.86
C LYS A 272 -12.94 34.38 -1.80
N ILE A 273 -12.76 33.09 -1.53
CA ILE A 273 -13.52 32.37 -0.51
C ILE A 273 -13.27 32.96 0.88
N LEU A 274 -12.02 33.22 1.24
CA LEU A 274 -11.69 33.81 2.54
C LEU A 274 -12.26 35.21 2.72
N ASN A 275 -12.22 36.04 1.69
CA ASN A 275 -12.83 37.37 1.72
C ASN A 275 -14.36 37.30 1.89
N ALA A 276 -15.02 36.40 1.16
CA ALA A 276 -16.48 36.23 1.27
C ALA A 276 -16.89 35.72 2.68
N ILE A 277 -16.11 34.81 3.28
CA ILE A 277 -16.34 34.37 4.67
C ILE A 277 -16.23 35.56 5.63
N LYS A 278 -15.17 36.36 5.49
CA LYS A 278 -14.92 37.53 6.32
C LYS A 278 -16.02 38.58 6.18
N ASP A 279 -16.43 38.90 4.94
CA ASP A 279 -17.47 39.92 4.64
C ASP A 279 -18.85 39.50 5.18
N ALA A 280 -19.10 38.21 5.27
CA ALA A 280 -20.32 37.65 5.87
C ALA A 280 -20.26 37.56 7.40
N GLY A 281 -19.17 37.99 8.03
CA GLY A 281 -18.96 37.90 9.48
C GLY A 281 -18.91 36.44 9.99
N ALA A 282 -18.58 35.51 9.11
CA ALA A 282 -18.39 34.10 9.45
C ALA A 282 -16.91 33.83 9.77
N SER A 283 -16.62 32.70 10.42
CA SER A 283 -15.27 32.32 10.82
C SER A 283 -14.95 30.89 10.53
N CYS A 284 -13.65 30.59 10.38
CA CYS A 284 -13.08 29.26 10.42
C CYS A 284 -11.91 29.26 11.42
N LEU A 285 -11.68 28.14 12.08
CA LEU A 285 -10.59 28.01 13.08
C LEU A 285 -9.24 27.98 12.40
N SER A 286 -9.13 27.20 11.34
CA SER A 286 -7.90 27.09 10.55
C SER A 286 -8.23 26.77 9.09
N LEU A 287 -7.24 26.96 8.24
CA LEU A 287 -7.32 26.57 6.82
C LEU A 287 -6.05 25.82 6.42
N ASP A 288 -6.23 24.87 5.52
CA ASP A 288 -5.14 24.14 4.86
C ASP A 288 -5.39 24.10 3.35
N VAL A 289 -4.33 24.30 2.56
CA VAL A 289 -4.38 24.22 1.10
C VAL A 289 -3.34 23.20 0.64
N ARG A 290 -3.80 22.10 0.10
CA ARG A 290 -2.91 21.02 -0.33
C ARG A 290 -3.17 20.58 -1.77
N LYS A 291 -2.20 19.92 -2.38
CA LYS A 291 -2.42 19.19 -3.61
C LYS A 291 -3.30 17.96 -3.32
N PRO A 292 -4.04 17.47 -4.31
CA PRO A 292 -4.79 16.23 -4.17
C PRO A 292 -3.85 15.07 -3.83
N ASN A 293 -4.36 14.13 -3.05
CA ASN A 293 -3.67 12.87 -2.74
C ASN A 293 -4.21 11.73 -3.63
N LEU A 294 -3.69 10.52 -3.46
CA LEU A 294 -4.16 9.35 -4.22
C LEU A 294 -5.63 9.02 -3.93
N GLU A 295 -6.18 9.44 -2.79
CA GLU A 295 -7.58 9.22 -2.44
C GLU A 295 -8.52 9.99 -3.38
N GLU A 296 -8.24 11.28 -3.59
CA GLU A 296 -9.00 12.09 -4.53
C GLU A 296 -8.86 11.59 -5.97
N VAL A 297 -7.67 11.08 -6.34
CA VAL A 297 -7.46 10.43 -7.64
C VAL A 297 -8.29 9.17 -7.78
N PHE A 298 -8.29 8.33 -6.76
CA PHE A 298 -9.05 7.09 -6.76
C PHE A 298 -10.56 7.36 -6.85
N LEU A 299 -11.09 8.26 -6.01
CA LEU A 299 -12.48 8.70 -6.05
C LEU A 299 -12.89 9.20 -7.44
N LYS A 300 -12.03 10.00 -8.07
CA LYS A 300 -12.30 10.54 -9.41
C LYS A 300 -12.35 9.43 -10.47
N LEU A 301 -11.47 8.43 -10.38
CA LEU A 301 -11.37 7.37 -11.38
C LEU A 301 -12.43 6.27 -11.22
N THR A 302 -12.89 6.02 -10.00
CA THR A 302 -13.83 4.92 -9.70
C THR A 302 -15.24 5.39 -9.38
N GLY A 303 -15.42 6.63 -8.93
CA GLY A 303 -16.68 7.12 -8.38
C GLY A 303 -17.01 6.58 -6.97
N GLU A 304 -16.14 5.79 -6.38
CA GLU A 304 -16.35 5.12 -5.09
C GLU A 304 -15.24 5.49 -4.11
N ALA A 305 -15.61 5.81 -2.85
CA ALA A 305 -14.64 5.93 -1.76
C ALA A 305 -14.13 4.53 -1.37
N LEU A 306 -12.82 4.40 -1.08
CA LEU A 306 -12.36 3.23 -0.35
C LEU A 306 -12.90 3.36 1.09
N CYS A 307 -13.75 2.40 1.50
CA CYS A 307 -14.15 2.32 2.91
C CYS A 307 -12.90 1.97 3.73
N GLU A 308 -12.46 2.90 4.56
CA GLU A 308 -11.57 2.54 5.66
C GLU A 308 -12.38 1.65 6.60
N ASP A 309 -11.90 0.43 6.86
CA ASP A 309 -12.48 -0.39 7.92
C ASP A 309 -12.35 0.37 9.24
N PRO A 310 -13.46 0.75 9.92
CA PRO A 310 -13.35 1.35 11.24
C PRO A 310 -12.71 0.30 12.15
N ALA A 311 -11.59 0.65 12.73
CA ALA A 311 -10.81 -0.18 13.62
C ALA A 311 -11.69 -0.99 14.58
N GLY A 312 -11.64 -2.33 14.47
CA GLY A 312 -12.05 -3.26 15.51
C GLY A 312 -13.55 -3.43 15.70
N GLY A 313 -14.22 -4.15 14.81
CA GLY A 313 -15.50 -4.80 15.09
C GLY A 313 -15.35 -5.74 16.26
N ARG A 314 -16.06 -5.42 17.37
CA ARG A 314 -16.23 -6.24 18.56
C ARG A 314 -16.67 -7.63 18.13
N GLY A 315 -16.00 -8.66 18.68
CA GLY A 315 -16.44 -10.02 18.56
C GLY A 315 -17.92 -10.13 18.95
N VAL A 316 -18.66 -10.82 18.11
CA VAL A 316 -19.99 -11.35 18.45
C VAL A 316 -19.74 -12.75 19.00
N GLU A 317 -20.28 -12.97 20.20
CA GLU A 317 -20.31 -14.19 20.98
C GLU A 317 -20.70 -15.45 20.19
#